data_feabfe169a20fb65603b26db4c562bd6
#
_entry.id   feabfe169a20fb65603b26db4c562bd6
#
_cell.length_a   1.000
_cell.length_b   1.000
_cell.length_c   1.000
_cell.angle_alpha   90.00
_cell.angle_beta   90.00
_cell.angle_gamma   90.00
#
_symmetry.space_group_name_H-M   'P 1'
#
loop_
_entity.id
_entity.type
_entity.pdbx_description
1 polymer ?
#
loop_
_entity_poly.entity_id
_entity_poly.type
_entity_poly.pdbx_seq_one_letter_code
_entity_poly.pdbx_strand_id
1 'polypeptide(L)'
;KKSILNSNFTYLAAFVLPVIMMMALYYTRGIFPWGNECYLRSDMYHQYAPFFSELWHKIRNGESLTYSWNIGMGTNFTSLFAYYLASPSNWFVALFPQKYTIEIMNAFIILKIAGSSLSLTYYLTKHNNNKHVIAAIFGMFYGMSGFIAAYSWNIMWMEVMMMLPLILHGAD
;
A
#
# COMPACT_ATOMS: atom_id res chain seq x y z
N LYS A 1 29.77 -7.47 -16.26
CA LYS A 1 29.30 -8.17 -15.03
C LYS A 1 28.97 -7.19 -13.86
N LYS A 2 29.75 -6.12 -13.66
CA LYS A 2 29.49 -5.12 -12.60
C LYS A 2 28.16 -4.36 -12.77
N SER A 3 27.67 -4.15 -13.97
CA SER A 3 26.47 -3.33 -14.24
C SER A 3 25.14 -4.02 -13.88
N ILE A 4 25.05 -5.35 -13.99
CA ILE A 4 23.82 -6.10 -13.69
C ILE A 4 23.62 -6.27 -12.17
N LEU A 5 24.69 -6.50 -11.43
CA LEU A 5 24.64 -6.56 -9.96
C LEU A 5 24.21 -5.21 -9.35
N ASN A 6 24.71 -4.09 -9.89
CA ASN A 6 24.30 -2.75 -9.43
C ASN A 6 22.82 -2.45 -9.72
N SER A 7 22.27 -2.96 -10.81
CA SER A 7 20.87 -2.76 -11.18
C SER A 7 19.89 -3.42 -10.20
N ASN A 8 20.12 -4.72 -9.94
CA ASN A 8 19.25 -5.50 -9.05
C ASN A 8 19.35 -5.00 -7.61
N PHE A 9 20.56 -4.62 -7.18
CA PHE A 9 20.78 -4.03 -5.87
C PHE A 9 20.04 -2.70 -5.70
N THR A 10 20.04 -1.82 -6.71
CA THR A 10 19.33 -0.53 -6.68
C THR A 10 17.82 -0.72 -6.46
N TYR A 11 17.19 -1.64 -7.21
CA TYR A 11 15.77 -1.91 -7.05
C TYR A 11 15.44 -2.61 -5.72
N LEU A 12 16.29 -3.56 -5.32
CA LEU A 12 16.15 -4.21 -4.02
C LEU A 12 16.27 -3.20 -2.87
N ALA A 13 17.25 -2.32 -2.91
CA ALA A 13 17.43 -1.26 -1.91
C ALA A 13 16.22 -0.32 -1.86
N ALA A 14 15.69 0.10 -3.03
CA ALA A 14 14.53 0.98 -3.13
C ALA A 14 13.28 0.37 -2.49
N PHE A 15 13.13 -0.94 -2.54
CA PHE A 15 12.00 -1.64 -1.92
C PHE A 15 12.25 -1.95 -0.44
N VAL A 16 13.43 -2.48 -0.11
CA VAL A 16 13.71 -3.01 1.24
C VAL A 16 13.95 -1.89 2.26
N LEU A 17 14.60 -0.79 1.88
CA LEU A 17 14.89 0.28 2.84
C LEU A 17 13.62 0.91 3.43
N PRO A 18 12.58 1.32 2.65
CA PRO A 18 11.34 1.79 3.21
C PRO A 18 10.63 0.75 4.09
N VAL A 19 10.69 -0.54 3.73
CA VAL A 19 10.13 -1.60 4.58
C VAL A 19 10.84 -1.62 5.93
N ILE A 20 12.17 -1.62 5.96
CA ILE A 20 12.95 -1.61 7.21
C ILE A 20 12.61 -0.38 8.05
N MET A 21 12.51 0.80 7.44
CA MET A 21 12.17 2.03 8.14
C MET A 21 10.76 1.99 8.73
N MET A 22 9.77 1.49 7.97
CA MET A 22 8.41 1.33 8.48
C MET A 22 8.34 0.28 9.59
N MET A 23 9.07 -0.83 9.47
CA MET A 23 9.15 -1.84 10.52
C MET A 23 9.81 -1.29 11.80
N ALA A 24 10.86 -0.48 11.67
CA ALA A 24 11.47 0.21 12.80
C ALA A 24 10.49 1.20 13.46
N LEU A 25 9.72 1.95 12.67
CA LEU A 25 8.65 2.84 13.17
C LEU A 25 7.57 2.03 13.90
N TYR A 26 7.14 0.90 13.38
CA TYR A 26 6.15 0.03 14.03
C TYR A 26 6.67 -0.51 15.35
N TYR A 27 7.96 -0.92 15.40
CA TYR A 27 8.62 -1.33 16.63
C TYR A 27 8.60 -0.24 17.70
N THR A 28 9.01 0.98 17.35
CA THR A 28 9.05 2.11 18.30
C THR A 28 7.67 2.56 18.79
N ARG A 29 6.63 2.26 18.01
CA ARG A 29 5.23 2.63 18.32
C ARG A 29 4.43 1.48 18.95
N GLY A 30 5.03 0.31 19.16
CA GLY A 30 4.32 -0.85 19.70
C GLY A 30 3.21 -1.38 18.78
N ILE A 31 3.34 -1.17 17.46
CA ILE A 31 2.37 -1.67 16.48
C ILE A 31 2.67 -3.14 16.19
N PHE A 32 1.63 -3.94 15.93
CA PHE A 32 1.78 -5.34 15.57
C PHE A 32 2.89 -5.56 14.49
N PRO A 33 3.77 -6.54 14.62
CA PRO A 33 3.79 -7.67 15.58
C PRO A 33 4.49 -7.38 16.92
N TRP A 34 4.98 -6.18 17.18
CA TRP A 34 5.75 -5.86 18.39
C TRP A 34 4.92 -5.33 19.57
N GLY A 35 3.61 -5.14 19.38
CA GLY A 35 2.70 -4.72 20.42
C GLY A 35 1.25 -4.76 19.96
N ASN A 36 0.36 -4.17 20.78
CA ASN A 36 -1.10 -4.20 20.57
C ASN A 36 -1.64 -2.91 19.94
N GLU A 37 -0.76 -1.94 19.65
CA GLU A 37 -1.17 -0.71 19.01
C GLU A 37 -1.46 -0.94 17.52
N CYS A 38 -2.34 -0.11 16.93
CA CYS A 38 -2.64 -0.15 15.51
C CYS A 38 -2.22 1.15 14.81
N TYR A 39 -1.92 1.04 13.52
CA TYR A 39 -1.57 2.19 12.68
C TYR A 39 -2.80 2.99 12.23
N LEU A 40 -4.00 2.44 12.39
CA LEU A 40 -5.23 3.02 11.87
C LEU A 40 -5.52 4.37 12.51
N ARG A 41 -5.79 5.37 11.66
CA ARG A 41 -6.18 6.74 12.05
C ARG A 41 -7.40 7.17 11.27
N SER A 42 -8.18 8.11 11.82
CA SER A 42 -9.26 8.79 11.12
C SER A 42 -10.14 7.80 10.36
N ASP A 43 -10.39 8.05 9.09
CA ASP A 43 -11.24 7.23 8.23
C ASP A 43 -10.73 5.81 8.03
N MET A 44 -9.44 5.56 8.23
CA MET A 44 -8.91 4.21 8.15
C MET A 44 -9.53 3.29 9.21
N TYR A 45 -9.78 3.81 10.39
CA TYR A 45 -10.46 3.09 11.47
C TYR A 45 -11.98 3.05 11.26
N HIS A 46 -12.60 4.22 10.98
CA HIS A 46 -14.06 4.33 10.92
C HIS A 46 -14.68 3.85 9.61
N GLN A 47 -13.96 3.89 8.51
CA GLN A 47 -14.46 3.56 7.17
C GLN A 47 -13.74 2.34 6.57
N TYR A 48 -12.41 2.43 6.36
CA TYR A 48 -11.70 1.38 5.64
C TYR A 48 -11.73 0.05 6.36
N ALA A 49 -11.52 -0.01 7.67
CA ALA A 49 -11.51 -1.28 8.39
C ALA A 49 -12.86 -2.03 8.31
N PRO A 50 -14.03 -1.39 8.54
CA PRO A 50 -15.33 -1.99 8.28
C PRO A 50 -15.53 -2.41 6.82
N PHE A 51 -15.09 -1.59 5.86
CA PHE A 51 -15.27 -1.89 4.43
C PHE A 51 -14.40 -3.09 3.99
N PHE A 52 -13.17 -3.19 4.46
CA PHE A 52 -12.31 -4.36 4.22
C PHE A 52 -12.88 -5.62 4.88
N SER A 53 -13.43 -5.50 6.09
CA SER A 53 -14.10 -6.59 6.78
C SER A 53 -15.33 -7.10 6.00
N GLU A 54 -16.13 -6.18 5.46
CA GLU A 54 -17.28 -6.52 4.62
C GLU A 54 -16.85 -7.13 3.28
N LEU A 55 -15.80 -6.59 2.65
CA LEU A 55 -15.23 -7.17 1.43
C LEU A 55 -14.78 -8.61 1.68
N TRP A 56 -14.08 -8.86 2.78
CA TRP A 56 -13.68 -10.20 3.20
C TRP A 56 -14.88 -11.14 3.32
N HIS A 57 -15.92 -10.69 4.03
CA HIS A 57 -17.14 -11.45 4.24
C HIS A 57 -17.81 -11.85 2.92
N LYS A 58 -17.98 -10.88 2.02
CA LYS A 58 -18.61 -11.12 0.72
C LYS A 58 -17.81 -12.06 -0.17
N ILE A 59 -16.48 -11.91 -0.24
CA ILE A 59 -15.64 -12.78 -1.05
C ILE A 59 -15.67 -14.21 -0.50
N ARG A 60 -15.55 -14.38 0.82
CA ARG A 60 -15.47 -15.72 1.44
C ARG A 60 -16.78 -16.48 1.40
N ASN A 61 -17.90 -15.78 1.44
CA ASN A 61 -19.24 -16.38 1.39
C ASN A 61 -19.84 -16.42 -0.02
N GLY A 62 -19.16 -15.89 -1.03
CA GLY A 62 -19.69 -15.84 -2.40
C GLY A 62 -20.89 -14.89 -2.54
N GLU A 63 -20.97 -13.85 -1.69
CA GLU A 63 -22.07 -12.88 -1.72
C GLU A 63 -21.90 -11.84 -2.82
N SER A 64 -23.03 -11.30 -3.27
CA SER A 64 -23.05 -10.24 -4.28
C SER A 64 -22.38 -8.96 -3.77
N LEU A 65 -21.58 -8.32 -4.64
CA LEU A 65 -20.97 -7.00 -4.39
C LEU A 65 -21.94 -5.84 -4.67
N THR A 66 -23.23 -6.09 -4.96
CA THR A 66 -24.16 -5.02 -5.33
C THR A 66 -24.71 -4.28 -4.12
N TYR A 67 -25.02 -4.97 -3.04
CA TYR A 67 -25.64 -4.40 -1.85
C TYR A 67 -25.11 -5.00 -0.56
N SER A 68 -25.07 -4.23 0.51
CA SER A 68 -24.74 -4.73 1.86
C SER A 68 -25.72 -4.17 2.88
N TRP A 69 -26.21 -5.03 3.75
CA TRP A 69 -26.99 -4.68 4.95
C TRP A 69 -26.11 -4.35 6.16
N ASN A 70 -24.85 -4.74 6.14
CA ASN A 70 -23.92 -4.61 7.26
C ASN A 70 -23.30 -3.20 7.38
N ILE A 71 -23.54 -2.33 6.40
CA ILE A 71 -22.98 -0.98 6.36
C ILE A 71 -24.14 0.02 6.30
N GLY A 72 -24.18 0.94 7.28
CA GLY A 72 -25.09 2.10 7.28
C GLY A 72 -26.58 1.74 7.18
N MET A 73 -27.01 0.64 7.79
CA MET A 73 -28.40 0.13 7.70
C MET A 73 -28.82 -0.27 6.27
N GLY A 74 -27.87 -0.55 5.41
CA GLY A 74 -28.07 -0.94 4.02
C GLY A 74 -27.57 0.12 3.03
N THR A 75 -26.66 -0.31 2.15
CA THR A 75 -26.08 0.59 1.15
C THR A 75 -25.77 -0.13 -0.16
N ASN A 76 -25.65 0.65 -1.23
CA ASN A 76 -25.10 0.18 -2.51
C ASN A 76 -23.62 -0.10 -2.34
N PHE A 77 -23.28 -1.39 -2.18
CA PHE A 77 -21.90 -1.81 -1.97
C PHE A 77 -21.03 -1.65 -3.24
N THR A 78 -21.62 -1.70 -4.43
CA THR A 78 -20.89 -1.48 -5.69
C THR A 78 -20.22 -0.10 -5.72
N SER A 79 -20.94 0.95 -5.32
CA SER A 79 -20.40 2.31 -5.27
C SER A 79 -19.28 2.44 -4.26
N LEU A 80 -19.46 1.84 -3.08
CA LEU A 80 -18.46 1.81 -2.03
C LEU A 80 -17.22 1.00 -2.46
N PHE A 81 -17.43 -0.16 -3.06
CA PHE A 81 -16.36 -0.99 -3.61
C PHE A 81 -15.57 -0.23 -4.68
N ALA A 82 -16.25 0.38 -5.65
CA ALA A 82 -15.60 1.13 -6.72
C ALA A 82 -14.73 2.28 -6.20
N TYR A 83 -15.17 2.96 -5.15
CA TYR A 83 -14.46 4.11 -4.60
C TYR A 83 -13.30 3.70 -3.66
N TYR A 84 -13.55 2.77 -2.72
CA TYR A 84 -12.60 2.46 -1.64
C TYR A 84 -11.80 1.17 -1.86
N LEU A 85 -12.36 0.17 -2.55
CA LEU A 85 -11.90 -1.20 -2.47
C LEU A 85 -11.52 -1.82 -3.81
N ALA A 86 -11.72 -1.13 -4.93
CA ALA A 86 -11.54 -1.69 -6.28
C ALA A 86 -10.09 -2.08 -6.63
N SER A 87 -9.12 -1.69 -5.80
CA SER A 87 -7.73 -2.08 -6.02
C SER A 87 -7.54 -3.60 -6.03
N PRO A 88 -6.82 -4.14 -7.03
CA PRO A 88 -6.53 -5.58 -7.09
C PRO A 88 -5.83 -6.11 -5.84
N SER A 89 -4.99 -5.30 -5.18
CA SER A 89 -4.30 -5.68 -3.95
C SER A 89 -5.26 -5.98 -2.80
N ASN A 90 -6.43 -5.34 -2.77
CA ASN A 90 -7.38 -5.50 -1.68
C ASN A 90 -8.05 -6.88 -1.65
N TRP A 91 -8.10 -7.58 -2.79
CA TRP A 91 -8.62 -8.95 -2.84
C TRP A 91 -7.82 -9.94 -2.00
N PHE A 92 -6.54 -9.66 -1.76
CA PHE A 92 -5.69 -10.49 -0.91
C PHE A 92 -6.17 -10.54 0.55
N VAL A 93 -7.03 -9.61 1.00
CA VAL A 93 -7.60 -9.67 2.35
C VAL A 93 -8.36 -10.98 2.59
N ALA A 94 -9.00 -11.52 1.57
CA ALA A 94 -9.78 -12.75 1.67
C ALA A 94 -8.93 -14.04 1.83
N LEU A 95 -7.62 -13.97 1.61
CA LEU A 95 -6.73 -15.12 1.80
C LEU A 95 -6.45 -15.42 3.28
N PHE A 96 -6.68 -14.46 4.15
CA PHE A 96 -6.37 -14.54 5.58
C PHE A 96 -7.65 -14.59 6.42
N PRO A 97 -7.59 -15.04 7.68
CA PRO A 97 -8.72 -14.93 8.60
C PRO A 97 -9.13 -13.48 8.85
N GLN A 98 -10.45 -13.23 8.94
CA GLN A 98 -11.02 -11.88 9.12
C GLN A 98 -10.45 -11.11 10.31
N LYS A 99 -10.10 -11.80 11.40
CA LYS A 99 -9.51 -11.20 12.60
C LYS A 99 -8.19 -10.46 12.34
N TYR A 100 -7.52 -10.73 11.22
CA TYR A 100 -6.26 -10.08 10.83
C TYR A 100 -6.46 -8.96 9.81
N THR A 101 -7.70 -8.51 9.58
CA THR A 101 -7.98 -7.44 8.59
C THR A 101 -7.15 -6.18 8.85
N ILE A 102 -7.01 -5.77 10.11
CA ILE A 102 -6.23 -4.57 10.49
C ILE A 102 -4.74 -4.76 10.20
N GLU A 103 -4.18 -5.92 10.55
CA GLU A 103 -2.79 -6.24 10.32
C GLU A 103 -2.45 -6.32 8.84
N ILE A 104 -3.38 -6.85 8.03
CA ILE A 104 -3.25 -6.91 6.57
C ILE A 104 -3.29 -5.50 5.97
N MET A 105 -4.16 -4.63 6.45
CA MET A 105 -4.20 -3.23 6.03
C MET A 105 -2.88 -2.51 6.37
N ASN A 106 -2.32 -2.76 7.56
CA ASN A 106 -1.01 -2.24 7.94
C ASN A 106 0.11 -2.74 7.00
N ALA A 107 0.06 -4.02 6.63
CA ALA A 107 1.00 -4.59 5.66
C ALA A 107 0.84 -3.96 4.26
N PHE A 108 -0.39 -3.70 3.81
CA PHE A 108 -0.64 -3.02 2.54
C PHE A 108 -0.05 -1.62 2.51
N ILE A 109 -0.12 -0.86 3.60
CA ILE A 109 0.50 0.47 3.68
C ILE A 109 2.01 0.35 3.47
N ILE A 110 2.68 -0.56 4.17
CA ILE A 110 4.12 -0.78 4.03
C ILE A 110 4.48 -1.15 2.59
N LEU A 111 3.73 -2.09 2.00
CA LEU A 111 3.95 -2.54 0.62
C LEU A 111 3.73 -1.42 -0.40
N LYS A 112 2.72 -0.56 -0.21
CA LYS A 112 2.44 0.57 -1.09
C LYS A 112 3.51 1.67 -0.97
N ILE A 113 4.02 1.93 0.23
CA ILE A 113 5.16 2.82 0.45
C ILE A 113 6.41 2.30 -0.27
N ALA A 114 6.73 1.02 -0.07
CA ALA A 114 7.86 0.38 -0.73
C ALA A 114 7.67 0.31 -2.26
N GLY A 115 6.46 0.03 -2.72
CA GLY A 115 6.09 0.05 -4.14
C GLY A 115 6.24 1.44 -4.77
N SER A 116 5.85 2.51 -4.04
CA SER A 116 6.02 3.88 -4.50
C SER A 116 7.51 4.26 -4.64
N SER A 117 8.33 3.86 -3.67
CA SER A 117 9.77 4.03 -3.74
C SER A 117 10.38 3.27 -4.93
N LEU A 118 9.98 2.03 -5.12
CA LEU A 118 10.44 1.19 -6.23
C LEU A 118 10.02 1.76 -7.58
N SER A 119 8.78 2.21 -7.74
CA SER A 119 8.24 2.73 -9.00
C SER A 119 8.96 4.02 -9.44
N LEU A 120 9.21 4.96 -8.52
CA LEU A 120 10.01 6.15 -8.87
C LEU A 120 11.47 5.78 -9.18
N THR A 121 12.06 4.86 -8.44
CA THR A 121 13.41 4.37 -8.75
C THR A 121 13.47 3.76 -10.14
N TYR A 122 12.46 2.97 -10.52
CA TYR A 122 12.33 2.39 -11.85
C TYR A 122 12.25 3.50 -12.92
N TYR A 123 11.35 4.48 -12.75
CA TYR A 123 11.19 5.61 -13.65
C TYR A 123 12.52 6.35 -13.84
N LEU A 124 13.17 6.77 -12.76
CA LEU A 124 14.43 7.52 -12.81
C LEU A 124 15.56 6.74 -13.48
N THR A 125 15.66 5.43 -13.23
CA THR A 125 16.69 4.61 -13.84
C THR A 125 16.46 4.40 -15.34
N LYS A 126 15.21 4.36 -15.79
CA LYS A 126 14.86 4.23 -17.19
C LYS A 126 14.99 5.57 -17.93
N HIS A 127 14.44 6.64 -17.39
CA HIS A 127 14.48 7.98 -17.98
C HIS A 127 15.92 8.49 -18.15
N ASN A 128 16.76 8.34 -17.11
CA ASN A 128 18.16 8.78 -17.17
C ASN A 128 19.12 7.74 -17.78
N ASN A 129 18.62 6.59 -18.19
CA ASN A 129 19.41 5.45 -18.67
C ASN A 129 20.60 5.08 -17.73
N ASN A 130 20.41 5.31 -16.43
CA ASN A 130 21.45 5.12 -15.41
C ASN A 130 20.88 4.43 -14.17
N LYS A 131 21.48 3.30 -13.81
CA LYS A 131 21.05 2.44 -12.69
C LYS A 131 21.86 2.73 -11.43
N HIS A 132 21.99 3.98 -11.06
CA HIS A 132 22.77 4.40 -9.90
C HIS A 132 21.96 4.30 -8.60
N VAL A 133 22.64 3.98 -7.48
CA VAL A 133 22.03 3.89 -6.13
C VAL A 133 21.32 5.20 -5.72
N ILE A 134 21.75 6.34 -6.25
CA ILE A 134 21.10 7.65 -6.03
C ILE A 134 19.61 7.59 -6.43
N ALA A 135 19.25 6.87 -7.48
CA ALA A 135 17.86 6.73 -7.88
C ALA A 135 17.01 6.04 -6.77
N ALA A 136 17.60 5.08 -6.04
CA ALA A 136 16.93 4.45 -4.91
C ALA A 136 16.74 5.41 -3.73
N ILE A 137 17.69 6.33 -3.50
CA ILE A 137 17.57 7.35 -2.46
C ILE A 137 16.41 8.30 -2.78
N PHE A 138 16.31 8.79 -4.03
CA PHE A 138 15.19 9.62 -4.46
C PHE A 138 13.86 8.86 -4.42
N GLY A 139 13.85 7.57 -4.82
CA GLY A 139 12.69 6.70 -4.67
C GLY A 139 12.22 6.61 -3.20
N MET A 140 13.17 6.42 -2.28
CA MET A 140 12.88 6.37 -0.85
C MET A 140 12.30 7.71 -0.34
N PHE A 141 12.85 8.85 -0.73
CA PHE A 141 12.30 10.16 -0.36
C PHE A 141 10.88 10.36 -0.90
N TYR A 142 10.57 9.85 -2.07
CA TYR A 142 9.23 9.87 -2.62
C TYR A 142 8.28 8.96 -1.82
N GLY A 143 8.65 7.70 -1.61
CA GLY A 143 7.86 6.73 -0.85
C GLY A 143 7.66 7.10 0.62
N MET A 144 8.55 7.93 1.19
CA MET A 144 8.47 8.43 2.57
C MET A 144 8.24 9.94 2.62
N SER A 145 7.63 10.52 1.57
CA SER A 145 7.35 11.94 1.50
C SER A 145 6.36 12.40 2.58
N GLY A 146 6.36 13.72 2.85
CA GLY A 146 5.40 14.32 3.78
C GLY A 146 3.94 14.07 3.39
N PHE A 147 3.63 13.96 2.10
CA PHE A 147 2.30 13.57 1.63
C PHE A 147 1.93 12.16 2.12
N ILE A 148 2.80 11.17 1.91
CA ILE A 148 2.56 9.80 2.38
C ILE A 148 2.47 9.74 3.90
N ALA A 149 3.34 10.45 4.62
CA ALA A 149 3.29 10.51 6.08
C ALA A 149 1.96 11.09 6.61
N ALA A 150 1.42 12.11 5.93
CA ALA A 150 0.17 12.76 6.32
C ALA A 150 -1.08 11.95 5.93
N TYR A 151 -1.07 11.29 4.76
CA TYR A 151 -2.25 10.71 4.13
C TYR A 151 -2.20 9.18 3.97
N SER A 152 -1.24 8.47 4.57
CA SER A 152 -1.15 7.00 4.50
C SER A 152 -2.37 6.27 5.10
N TRP A 153 -3.16 6.96 5.91
CA TRP A 153 -4.44 6.46 6.38
C TRP A 153 -5.50 6.35 5.25
N ASN A 154 -5.30 7.06 4.14
CA ASN A 154 -6.15 6.97 2.96
C ASN A 154 -5.56 5.96 1.96
N ILE A 155 -5.79 4.69 2.22
CA ILE A 155 -5.10 3.56 1.57
C ILE A 155 -5.25 3.53 0.04
N MET A 156 -6.38 4.05 -0.50
CA MET A 156 -6.60 4.11 -1.95
C MET A 156 -5.68 5.14 -2.63
N TRP A 157 -5.29 6.23 -1.94
CA TRP A 157 -4.39 7.24 -2.51
C TRP A 157 -2.95 6.73 -2.62
N MET A 158 -2.57 5.77 -1.79
CA MET A 158 -1.24 5.17 -1.85
C MET A 158 -1.00 4.44 -3.18
N GLU A 159 -2.05 3.92 -3.81
CA GLU A 159 -1.90 3.31 -5.14
C GLU A 159 -1.63 4.31 -6.23
N VAL A 160 -2.26 5.49 -6.15
CA VAL A 160 -1.97 6.58 -7.09
C VAL A 160 -0.49 6.98 -6.98
N MET A 161 0.03 7.09 -5.75
CA MET A 161 1.46 7.35 -5.54
C MET A 161 2.36 6.26 -6.13
N MET A 162 1.96 5.00 -6.02
CA MET A 162 2.71 3.89 -6.59
C MET A 162 2.64 3.86 -8.12
N MET A 163 1.49 4.21 -8.72
CA MET A 163 1.27 4.16 -10.17
C MET A 163 1.78 5.38 -10.92
N LEU A 164 1.82 6.55 -10.29
CA LEU A 164 2.19 7.82 -10.93
C LEU A 164 3.54 7.76 -11.67
N PRO A 165 4.64 7.27 -11.08
CA PRO A 165 5.91 7.19 -11.81
C PRO A 165 5.87 6.21 -13.00
N LEU A 166 5.05 5.16 -12.92
CA LEU A 166 4.87 4.20 -14.03
C LEU A 166 4.07 4.81 -15.18
N ILE A 167 3.06 5.62 -14.86
CA ILE A 167 2.28 6.37 -15.85
C ILE A 167 3.19 7.38 -16.57
N LEU A 168 4.03 8.11 -15.83
CA LEU A 168 4.99 9.03 -16.42
C LEU A 168 5.96 8.31 -17.35
N HIS A 169 6.45 7.14 -16.94
CA HIS A 169 7.33 6.32 -17.80
C HIS A 169 6.63 5.84 -19.09
N GLY A 170 5.34 5.58 -19.03
CA GLY A 170 4.57 5.18 -20.22
C GLY A 170 4.21 6.34 -21.15
N ALA A 171 4.33 7.59 -20.67
CA ALA A 171 4.10 8.81 -21.46
C ALA A 171 5.38 9.36 -22.12
N ASP A 172 6.56 8.97 -21.64
CA ASP A 172 7.89 9.32 -22.21
C ASP A 172 8.21 8.43 -23.42
#